data_de349658fcdb55b8bc9b64678d4ee702
#
_entry.id   de349658fcdb55b8bc9b64678d4ee702
#
_cell.length_a   1.000
_cell.length_b   1.000
_cell.length_c   1.000
_cell.angle_alpha   90.00
_cell.angle_beta   90.00
_cell.angle_gamma   90.00
#
_symmetry.space_group_name_H-M   'P 1'
#
loop_
_entity.id
_entity.type
_entity.pdbx_description
1 polymer ?
#
loop_
_entity_poly.entity_id
_entity_poly.type
_entity_poly.pdbx_seq_one_letter_code
_entity_poly.pdbx_strand_id
1 'polypeptide(L)'
;MKKKIISLLMVMAMSVTVLAGCGSKEAEAPAADVAAPEEKVEAEAPAEEAPAEEAAAKEAVTIWYYWETEGHQVALDQVIQQYNDSQDAYEVTAKYVPFADFKKQLSIGASADELPDLAILDSPDHASYASMGIFEDITGKFDVSNYYEGTVNSCTIDGKLYGVPFGVNCLALYYNEDMLNAAGCSVPTTWAELEETAKALTTDTVTGLALCSVQNEEGTFNFTPWLWSTGATSYDINNENGIRALSFIGGLVESGAMSKECINWTQGDVMNQFISGNVAMMENGPWQIPTMQAEAPDLNWKVTLLPKDAQNSSVLGGENYAVISGGNVDGALDFLTYATAEEQVKFMMEQFGYISADQTIAETQFEADSPYQPFVEQLKYAMPRGPLAEWPSVSDAISLAFNKVITGAATPEDAAAEAQATIDGIVK
;
A
#
# COMPACT_ATOMS: atom_id res chain seq x y z
N MET A 1 39.20 36.75 7.10
CA MET A 1 38.49 37.70 7.98
C MET A 1 37.31 36.97 8.58
N LYS A 2 37.30 36.86 9.91
CA LYS A 2 36.34 36.11 10.73
C LYS A 2 35.02 36.87 10.80
N LYS A 3 33.89 36.21 10.63
CA LYS A 3 32.61 36.64 11.24
C LYS A 3 31.91 35.42 11.84
N LYS A 4 31.84 35.42 13.17
CA LYS A 4 31.05 34.53 14.01
C LYS A 4 29.57 34.91 13.89
N ILE A 5 28.69 33.92 13.82
CA ILE A 5 27.26 34.11 14.06
C ILE A 5 26.88 33.24 15.27
N ILE A 6 26.27 33.91 16.21
CA ILE A 6 25.92 33.47 17.56
C ILE A 6 24.62 32.72 17.51
N SER A 7 24.58 31.50 18.07
CA SER A 7 23.38 30.74 18.35
C SER A 7 22.71 31.25 19.61
N LEU A 8 21.41 31.54 19.55
CA LEU A 8 20.60 31.90 20.70
C LEU A 8 19.77 30.67 21.11
N LEU A 9 20.14 30.05 22.20
CA LEU A 9 19.36 29.05 22.92
C LEU A 9 18.34 29.75 23.79
N MET A 10 17.07 29.43 23.62
CA MET A 10 16.00 29.83 24.53
C MET A 10 15.54 28.61 25.34
N VAL A 11 15.97 28.55 26.58
CA VAL A 11 15.51 27.60 27.60
C VAL A 11 14.29 28.19 28.26
N MET A 12 13.16 27.50 28.24
CA MET A 12 11.96 27.84 29.00
C MET A 12 11.78 26.83 30.15
N ALA A 13 11.97 27.31 31.37
CA ALA A 13 11.85 26.55 32.60
C ALA A 13 10.38 26.37 33.01
N MET A 14 10.02 25.13 33.33
CA MET A 14 8.78 24.79 34.01
C MET A 14 8.88 25.09 35.50
N SER A 15 7.95 25.86 36.05
CA SER A 15 7.75 26.01 37.50
C SER A 15 6.53 25.22 37.93
N VAL A 16 6.76 24.23 38.77
CA VAL A 16 5.73 23.49 39.54
C VAL A 16 5.47 24.26 40.82
N THR A 17 4.20 24.52 41.13
CA THR A 17 3.77 24.93 42.49
C THR A 17 2.62 24.05 42.95
N VAL A 18 2.93 23.22 43.92
CA VAL A 18 1.98 22.49 44.78
C VAL A 18 1.76 23.38 46.02
N LEU A 19 0.52 23.57 46.41
CA LEU A 19 0.18 23.92 47.80
C LEU A 19 -1.23 23.44 48.16
N ALA A 20 -1.26 22.57 49.14
CA ALA A 20 -2.42 22.10 49.87
C ALA A 20 -2.77 23.09 50.99
N GLY A 21 -4.03 23.10 51.42
CA GLY A 21 -4.41 23.78 52.64
C GLY A 21 -5.91 23.76 52.92
N CYS A 22 -6.29 22.98 53.89
CA CYS A 22 -7.61 22.88 54.54
C CYS A 22 -8.02 24.14 55.32
N GLY A 23 -9.35 24.30 55.55
CA GLY A 23 -9.79 25.02 56.72
C GLY A 23 -11.17 25.67 56.66
N SER A 24 -12.08 25.12 57.37
CA SER A 24 -13.45 25.42 57.74
C SER A 24 -13.73 26.81 58.44
N LYS A 25 -14.94 27.30 58.29
CA LYS A 25 -15.95 27.66 59.29
C LYS A 25 -16.80 28.87 58.93
N GLU A 26 -18.11 28.66 58.95
CA GLU A 26 -19.26 29.32 59.62
C GLU A 26 -19.22 30.83 59.93
N ALA A 27 -20.30 31.52 59.52
CA ALA A 27 -21.27 32.24 60.36
C ALA A 27 -22.25 33.06 59.50
N GLU A 28 -23.51 32.73 59.58
CA GLU A 28 -24.69 33.48 60.20
C GLU A 28 -25.24 34.73 59.48
N ALA A 29 -26.54 34.62 59.30
CA ALA A 29 -27.52 35.54 58.74
C ALA A 29 -27.72 36.81 59.59
N PRO A 30 -28.56 37.81 59.20
CA PRO A 30 -29.97 37.68 59.50
C PRO A 30 -30.98 38.22 58.46
N ALA A 31 -32.22 37.82 58.73
CA ALA A 31 -33.45 38.02 58.01
C ALA A 31 -34.01 39.45 58.00
N ALA A 32 -34.85 39.74 56.99
CA ALA A 32 -36.00 40.64 57.18
C ALA A 32 -37.12 40.29 56.18
N ASP A 33 -38.21 40.07 56.76
CA ASP A 33 -39.57 39.74 56.46
C ASP A 33 -40.29 40.83 55.62
N VAL A 34 -41.10 40.46 54.58
CA VAL A 34 -42.40 41.11 54.25
C VAL A 34 -43.29 40.14 53.47
N ALA A 35 -44.54 40.01 53.91
CA ALA A 35 -45.59 39.09 53.55
C ALA A 35 -46.33 39.39 52.21
N ALA A 36 -46.74 38.33 51.57
CA ALA A 36 -47.96 37.89 50.85
C ALA A 36 -48.81 38.91 50.00
N PRO A 37 -49.55 38.44 48.95
CA PRO A 37 -50.58 37.41 49.09
C PRO A 37 -50.61 36.32 48.01
N GLU A 38 -51.21 35.20 48.34
CA GLU A 38 -51.51 34.00 47.57
C GLU A 38 -52.46 34.26 46.40
N GLU A 39 -52.08 33.77 45.25
CA GLU A 39 -53.01 33.45 44.14
C GLU A 39 -52.84 31.95 43.76
N LYS A 40 -53.89 31.20 43.97
CA LYS A 40 -53.98 29.76 43.61
C LYS A 40 -54.00 29.67 42.13
N VAL A 41 -52.95 29.06 41.57
CA VAL A 41 -53.00 28.45 40.22
C VAL A 41 -52.94 26.95 40.42
N GLU A 42 -53.94 26.29 39.88
CA GLU A 42 -54.14 24.85 39.81
C GLU A 42 -52.95 24.21 39.08
N ALA A 43 -52.25 23.28 39.72
CA ALA A 43 -51.13 22.56 39.14
C ALA A 43 -51.66 21.49 38.17
N GLU A 44 -51.42 21.70 36.88
CA GLU A 44 -51.37 20.62 35.89
C GLU A 44 -50.19 19.72 36.22
N ALA A 45 -50.43 18.41 36.29
CA ALA A 45 -49.39 17.38 36.51
C ALA A 45 -48.38 17.40 35.33
N PRO A 46 -47.08 17.27 35.62
CA PRO A 46 -46.08 17.11 34.55
C PRO A 46 -46.40 15.81 33.80
N ALA A 47 -46.50 15.88 32.46
CA ALA A 47 -46.46 14.72 31.62
C ALA A 47 -45.14 14.00 31.87
N GLU A 48 -45.23 12.73 32.23
CA GLU A 48 -44.10 11.82 32.36
C GLU A 48 -43.42 11.71 30.97
N GLU A 49 -42.28 12.40 30.78
CA GLU A 49 -41.43 12.19 29.62
C GLU A 49 -41.01 10.73 29.66
N ALA A 50 -41.41 9.99 28.61
CA ALA A 50 -40.90 8.64 28.37
C ALA A 50 -39.37 8.68 28.37
N PRO A 51 -38.69 7.68 28.97
CA PRO A 51 -37.24 7.63 28.95
C PRO A 51 -36.78 7.65 27.46
N ALA A 52 -35.92 8.61 27.13
CA ALA A 52 -35.21 8.52 25.84
C ALA A 52 -34.50 7.17 25.83
N GLU A 53 -34.81 6.34 24.85
CA GLU A 53 -34.07 5.12 24.57
C GLU A 53 -32.60 5.56 24.43
N GLU A 54 -31.74 5.16 25.34
CA GLU A 54 -30.27 5.29 25.17
C GLU A 54 -29.97 4.56 23.88
N ALA A 55 -29.52 5.29 22.85
CA ALA A 55 -29.06 4.67 21.62
C ALA A 55 -28.00 3.62 21.99
N ALA A 56 -28.21 2.38 21.57
CA ALA A 56 -27.26 1.30 21.82
C ALA A 56 -25.90 1.74 21.28
N ALA A 57 -24.84 1.52 22.03
CA ALA A 57 -23.48 1.83 21.57
C ALA A 57 -23.19 0.97 20.32
N LYS A 58 -22.62 1.59 19.28
CA LYS A 58 -22.22 0.87 18.05
C LYS A 58 -21.21 -0.22 18.40
N GLU A 59 -21.30 -1.35 17.69
CA GLU A 59 -20.31 -2.44 17.81
C GLU A 59 -19.03 -2.07 17.07
N ALA A 60 -17.88 -2.27 17.72
CA ALA A 60 -16.59 -1.92 17.15
C ALA A 60 -16.17 -2.90 16.03
N VAL A 61 -15.60 -2.34 14.96
CA VAL A 61 -14.93 -3.06 13.88
C VAL A 61 -13.58 -2.42 13.64
N THR A 62 -12.51 -3.22 13.65
CA THR A 62 -11.14 -2.73 13.49
C THR A 62 -10.53 -3.21 12.19
N ILE A 63 -9.77 -2.32 11.51
CA ILE A 63 -9.08 -2.60 10.25
C ILE A 63 -7.59 -2.38 10.43
N TRP A 64 -6.74 -3.31 9.97
CA TRP A 64 -5.32 -3.06 9.79
C TRP A 64 -4.99 -2.92 8.31
N TYR A 65 -4.13 -1.92 7.98
CA TYR A 65 -3.66 -1.66 6.63
C TYR A 65 -2.21 -1.16 6.63
N TYR A 66 -1.53 -1.20 5.48
CA TYR A 66 -0.11 -0.89 5.39
C TYR A 66 0.26 0.24 4.43
N TRP A 67 -0.69 0.91 3.81
CA TRP A 67 -0.41 1.96 2.84
C TRP A 67 0.30 3.16 3.47
N GLU A 68 1.51 3.47 2.98
CA GLU A 68 2.34 4.56 3.53
C GLU A 68 1.95 5.92 2.96
N THR A 69 1.36 5.97 1.75
CA THR A 69 0.98 7.20 1.07
C THR A 69 -0.13 7.91 1.84
N GLU A 70 0.11 9.17 2.25
CA GLU A 70 -0.86 9.98 3.04
C GLU A 70 -2.22 10.08 2.32
N GLY A 71 -2.23 10.27 0.99
CA GLY A 71 -3.47 10.31 0.20
C GLY A 71 -4.31 9.05 0.32
N HIS A 72 -3.68 7.87 0.37
CA HIS A 72 -4.37 6.58 0.56
C HIS A 72 -4.99 6.48 1.97
N GLN A 73 -4.24 6.90 3.00
CA GLN A 73 -4.72 6.90 4.37
C GLN A 73 -5.93 7.82 4.53
N VAL A 74 -5.85 9.04 4.00
CA VAL A 74 -6.95 10.02 4.00
C VAL A 74 -8.18 9.49 3.27
N ALA A 75 -8.00 8.81 2.13
CA ALA A 75 -9.10 8.24 1.38
C ALA A 75 -9.82 7.11 2.15
N LEU A 76 -9.05 6.21 2.79
CA LEU A 76 -9.64 5.17 3.65
C LEU A 76 -10.39 5.78 4.83
N ASP A 77 -9.79 6.75 5.53
CA ASP A 77 -10.42 7.43 6.66
C ASP A 77 -11.73 8.13 6.24
N GLN A 78 -11.77 8.71 5.03
CA GLN A 78 -12.99 9.33 4.50
C GLN A 78 -14.11 8.31 4.25
N VAL A 79 -13.77 7.15 3.66
CA VAL A 79 -14.77 6.07 3.44
C VAL A 79 -15.27 5.52 4.77
N ILE A 80 -14.38 5.33 5.75
CA ILE A 80 -14.73 4.91 7.11
C ILE A 80 -15.65 5.92 7.78
N GLN A 81 -15.34 7.21 7.71
CA GLN A 81 -16.16 8.26 8.30
C GLN A 81 -17.57 8.30 7.67
N GLN A 82 -17.64 8.23 6.34
CA GLN A 82 -18.93 8.18 5.62
C GLN A 82 -19.75 6.96 6.03
N TYR A 83 -19.12 5.79 6.17
CA TYR A 83 -19.77 4.59 6.66
C TYR A 83 -20.30 4.78 8.09
N ASN A 84 -19.46 5.23 9.00
CA ASN A 84 -19.83 5.45 10.40
C ASN A 84 -20.98 6.45 10.56
N ASP A 85 -21.06 7.46 9.69
CA ASP A 85 -22.14 8.45 9.69
C ASP A 85 -23.44 7.93 9.04
N SER A 86 -23.38 6.86 8.23
CA SER A 86 -24.52 6.35 7.47
C SER A 86 -25.42 5.35 8.22
N GLN A 87 -24.95 4.82 9.34
CA GLN A 87 -25.64 3.78 10.11
C GLN A 87 -25.31 3.86 11.60
N ASP A 88 -26.07 3.16 12.45
CA ASP A 88 -25.95 3.20 13.93
C ASP A 88 -25.54 1.85 14.55
N ALA A 89 -25.25 0.81 13.73
CA ALA A 89 -24.94 -0.54 14.22
C ALA A 89 -23.45 -0.71 14.55
N TYR A 90 -22.55 -0.17 13.73
CA TYR A 90 -21.12 -0.43 13.80
C TYR A 90 -20.30 0.86 13.82
N GLU A 91 -19.14 0.81 14.50
CA GLU A 91 -18.12 1.86 14.53
C GLU A 91 -16.81 1.29 13.98
N VAL A 92 -16.46 1.65 12.76
CA VAL A 92 -15.22 1.19 12.11
C VAL A 92 -14.07 2.14 12.47
N THR A 93 -12.91 1.55 12.81
CA THR A 93 -11.65 2.26 13.00
C THR A 93 -10.52 1.56 12.25
N ALA A 94 -9.55 2.34 11.74
CA ALA A 94 -8.41 1.79 11.03
C ALA A 94 -7.10 2.05 11.75
N LYS A 95 -6.16 1.10 11.63
CA LYS A 95 -4.81 1.20 12.18
C LYS A 95 -3.78 0.97 11.07
N TYR A 96 -2.96 1.98 10.84
CA TYR A 96 -1.79 1.85 9.98
C TYR A 96 -0.71 0.98 10.66
N VAL A 97 -0.16 0.03 9.91
CA VAL A 97 1.01 -0.78 10.29
C VAL A 97 1.99 -0.73 9.12
N PRO A 98 3.24 -0.28 9.31
CA PRO A 98 4.21 -0.20 8.21
C PRO A 98 4.35 -1.52 7.44
N PHE A 99 4.48 -1.45 6.12
CA PHE A 99 4.55 -2.63 5.24
C PHE A 99 5.63 -3.63 5.68
N ALA A 100 6.82 -3.14 6.04
CA ALA A 100 7.93 -3.98 6.51
C ALA A 100 7.62 -4.77 7.81
N ASP A 101 6.70 -4.27 8.64
CA ASP A 101 6.30 -4.90 9.91
C ASP A 101 4.95 -5.65 9.80
N PHE A 102 4.18 -5.45 8.73
CA PHE A 102 2.78 -5.89 8.65
C PHE A 102 2.62 -7.40 8.82
N LYS A 103 3.42 -8.19 8.08
CA LYS A 103 3.44 -9.67 8.20
C LYS A 103 3.76 -10.14 9.61
N LYS A 104 4.75 -9.51 10.23
CA LYS A 104 5.18 -9.81 11.60
C LYS A 104 4.08 -9.48 12.61
N GLN A 105 3.43 -8.33 12.46
CA GLN A 105 2.36 -7.91 13.36
C GLN A 105 1.14 -8.83 13.27
N LEU A 106 0.73 -9.25 12.07
CA LEU A 106 -0.34 -10.24 11.90
C LEU A 106 0.01 -11.59 12.54
N SER A 107 1.25 -12.06 12.38
CA SER A 107 1.70 -13.31 13.00
C SER A 107 1.74 -13.26 14.52
N ILE A 108 2.14 -12.10 15.09
CA ILE A 108 2.11 -11.87 16.54
C ILE A 108 0.67 -11.80 17.02
N GLY A 109 -0.20 -11.03 16.37
CA GLY A 109 -1.61 -10.90 16.69
C GLY A 109 -2.34 -12.26 16.67
N ALA A 110 -2.05 -13.10 15.68
CA ALA A 110 -2.58 -14.47 15.61
C ALA A 110 -2.19 -15.34 16.81
N SER A 111 -0.98 -15.14 17.35
CA SER A 111 -0.49 -15.89 18.52
C SER A 111 -1.02 -15.33 19.85
N ALA A 112 -1.40 -14.04 19.88
CA ALA A 112 -1.82 -13.31 21.07
C ALA A 112 -3.35 -13.15 21.18
N ASP A 113 -4.12 -13.56 20.17
CA ASP A 113 -5.56 -13.30 20.04
C ASP A 113 -5.87 -11.78 20.01
N GLU A 114 -5.01 -11.03 19.29
CA GLU A 114 -5.06 -9.55 19.15
C GLU A 114 -5.08 -9.15 17.66
N LEU A 115 -5.82 -9.90 16.84
CA LEU A 115 -6.02 -9.57 15.43
C LEU A 115 -7.12 -8.50 15.25
N PRO A 116 -7.11 -7.72 14.14
CA PRO A 116 -8.24 -6.87 13.77
C PRO A 116 -9.43 -7.72 13.28
N ASP A 117 -10.57 -7.08 12.97
CA ASP A 117 -11.71 -7.74 12.33
C ASP A 117 -11.54 -7.83 10.81
N LEU A 118 -10.81 -6.87 10.23
CA LEU A 118 -10.43 -6.83 8.82
C LEU A 118 -8.93 -6.54 8.68
N ALA A 119 -8.31 -7.17 7.69
CA ALA A 119 -6.96 -6.79 7.24
C ALA A 119 -6.99 -6.46 5.75
N ILE A 120 -6.28 -5.40 5.35
CA ILE A 120 -5.99 -5.09 3.95
C ILE A 120 -4.55 -5.51 3.72
N LEU A 121 -4.34 -6.49 2.85
CA LEU A 121 -3.05 -7.13 2.67
C LEU A 121 -2.72 -7.38 1.19
N ASP A 122 -1.43 -7.45 0.90
CA ASP A 122 -0.93 -7.75 -0.44
C ASP A 122 -1.41 -9.14 -0.90
N SER A 123 -1.90 -9.21 -2.12
CA SER A 123 -2.57 -10.40 -2.66
C SER A 123 -1.74 -11.69 -2.60
N PRO A 124 -0.40 -11.72 -2.78
CA PRO A 124 0.40 -12.94 -2.71
C PRO A 124 0.52 -13.51 -1.29
N ASP A 125 0.36 -12.66 -0.27
CA ASP A 125 0.45 -13.09 1.13
C ASP A 125 -0.83 -13.79 1.61
N HIS A 126 -1.94 -13.61 0.91
CA HIS A 126 -3.26 -14.08 1.31
C HIS A 126 -3.29 -15.59 1.56
N ALA A 127 -2.68 -16.40 0.66
CA ALA A 127 -2.63 -17.84 0.81
C ALA A 127 -1.86 -18.29 2.07
N SER A 128 -0.78 -17.56 2.43
CA SER A 128 0.01 -17.85 3.63
C SER A 128 -0.84 -17.71 4.90
N TYR A 129 -1.56 -16.61 5.04
CA TYR A 129 -2.40 -16.35 6.21
C TYR A 129 -3.66 -17.22 6.24
N ALA A 130 -4.27 -17.50 5.08
CA ALA A 130 -5.37 -18.45 5.00
C ALA A 130 -4.97 -19.85 5.47
N SER A 131 -3.73 -20.31 5.15
CA SER A 131 -3.19 -21.59 5.62
C SER A 131 -2.95 -21.64 7.14
N MET A 132 -2.76 -20.48 7.78
CA MET A 132 -2.67 -20.35 9.24
C MET A 132 -4.03 -20.43 9.94
N GLY A 133 -5.14 -20.40 9.18
CA GLY A 133 -6.50 -20.50 9.72
C GLY A 133 -7.00 -19.21 10.40
N ILE A 134 -6.39 -18.04 10.08
CA ILE A 134 -6.77 -16.76 10.68
C ILE A 134 -7.89 -16.04 9.92
N PHE A 135 -8.27 -16.50 8.73
CA PHE A 135 -9.30 -15.88 7.93
C PHE A 135 -10.64 -16.65 8.00
N GLU A 136 -11.72 -15.90 7.96
CA GLU A 136 -13.08 -16.41 7.88
C GLU A 136 -13.39 -16.90 6.47
N ASP A 137 -14.04 -18.06 6.36
CA ASP A 137 -14.60 -18.56 5.08
C ASP A 137 -15.86 -17.75 4.74
N ILE A 138 -15.76 -16.86 3.77
CA ILE A 138 -16.85 -16.00 3.30
C ILE A 138 -17.51 -16.52 2.02
N THR A 139 -17.27 -17.77 1.66
CA THR A 139 -17.90 -18.41 0.47
C THR A 139 -19.40 -18.28 0.52
N GLY A 140 -19.99 -17.66 -0.50
CA GLY A 140 -21.42 -17.41 -0.58
C GLY A 140 -21.96 -16.29 0.34
N LYS A 141 -21.09 -15.64 1.15
CA LYS A 141 -21.46 -14.46 1.95
C LYS A 141 -21.20 -13.14 1.20
N PHE A 142 -20.33 -13.16 0.17
CA PHE A 142 -19.99 -12.01 -0.65
C PHE A 142 -20.04 -12.38 -2.14
N ASP A 143 -20.56 -11.49 -3.01
CA ASP A 143 -20.65 -11.71 -4.46
C ASP A 143 -19.43 -11.12 -5.16
N VAL A 144 -18.60 -11.98 -5.73
CA VAL A 144 -17.40 -11.61 -6.52
C VAL A 144 -17.55 -11.93 -8.01
N SER A 145 -18.77 -12.14 -8.50
CA SER A 145 -19.04 -12.61 -9.87
C SER A 145 -18.59 -11.64 -10.96
N ASN A 146 -18.53 -10.35 -10.66
CA ASN A 146 -18.07 -9.30 -11.58
C ASN A 146 -16.57 -9.02 -11.50
N TYR A 147 -15.86 -9.66 -10.58
CA TYR A 147 -14.42 -9.42 -10.37
C TYR A 147 -13.57 -10.18 -11.40
N TYR A 148 -12.37 -9.69 -11.68
CA TYR A 148 -11.42 -10.42 -12.51
C TYR A 148 -11.06 -11.76 -11.85
N GLU A 149 -11.11 -12.86 -12.65
CA GLU A 149 -10.83 -14.21 -12.16
C GLU A 149 -9.47 -14.30 -11.44
N GLY A 150 -8.43 -13.66 -11.98
CA GLY A 150 -7.09 -13.67 -11.39
C GLY A 150 -7.05 -13.05 -9.99
N THR A 151 -7.85 -12.01 -9.72
CA THR A 151 -7.93 -11.38 -8.40
C THR A 151 -8.71 -12.24 -7.41
N VAL A 152 -9.83 -12.81 -7.84
CA VAL A 152 -10.61 -13.75 -7.00
C VAL A 152 -9.76 -14.98 -6.64
N ASN A 153 -8.97 -15.49 -7.58
CA ASN A 153 -8.08 -16.62 -7.34
C ASN A 153 -7.01 -16.30 -6.28
N SER A 154 -6.56 -15.05 -6.15
CA SER A 154 -5.58 -14.66 -5.11
C SER A 154 -6.09 -14.82 -3.68
N CYS A 155 -7.40 -14.73 -3.47
CA CYS A 155 -8.05 -14.89 -2.16
C CYS A 155 -8.93 -16.16 -2.06
N THR A 156 -8.83 -17.07 -3.04
CA THR A 156 -9.52 -18.36 -3.04
C THR A 156 -8.53 -19.49 -2.80
N ILE A 157 -8.64 -20.17 -1.68
CA ILE A 157 -7.76 -21.28 -1.27
C ILE A 157 -8.61 -22.54 -1.07
N ASP A 158 -8.23 -23.65 -1.72
CA ASP A 158 -8.95 -24.91 -1.69
C ASP A 158 -10.45 -24.78 -2.02
N GLY A 159 -10.78 -23.89 -2.95
CA GLY A 159 -12.14 -23.61 -3.41
C GLY A 159 -13.00 -22.80 -2.45
N LYS A 160 -12.42 -22.21 -1.43
CA LYS A 160 -13.08 -21.35 -0.44
C LYS A 160 -12.60 -19.91 -0.59
N LEU A 161 -13.53 -18.96 -0.50
CA LEU A 161 -13.26 -17.54 -0.55
C LEU A 161 -12.92 -17.01 0.85
N TYR A 162 -11.73 -16.42 1.01
CA TYR A 162 -11.23 -15.87 2.27
C TYR A 162 -11.03 -14.35 2.27
N GLY A 163 -11.43 -13.68 1.20
CA GLY A 163 -11.30 -12.23 1.07
C GLY A 163 -12.02 -11.68 -0.12
N VAL A 164 -12.00 -10.36 -0.26
CA VAL A 164 -12.57 -9.61 -1.38
C VAL A 164 -11.46 -8.78 -2.01
N PRO A 165 -11.22 -8.89 -3.34
CA PRO A 165 -10.22 -8.07 -3.99
C PRO A 165 -10.55 -6.57 -3.85
N PHE A 166 -9.54 -5.76 -3.50
CA PHE A 166 -9.68 -4.31 -3.40
C PHE A 166 -9.49 -3.64 -4.76
N GLY A 167 -8.32 -3.82 -5.35
CA GLY A 167 -7.94 -3.25 -6.62
C GLY A 167 -6.77 -3.99 -7.25
N VAL A 168 -6.46 -3.66 -8.49
CA VAL A 168 -5.34 -4.24 -9.23
C VAL A 168 -4.36 -3.17 -9.68
N ASN A 169 -3.11 -3.55 -9.75
CA ASN A 169 -2.04 -2.72 -10.27
C ASN A 169 -0.95 -3.57 -10.96
N CYS A 170 -0.03 -2.91 -11.61
CA CYS A 170 1.17 -3.51 -12.17
C CYS A 170 2.26 -2.46 -12.29
N LEU A 171 3.45 -2.85 -12.69
CA LEU A 171 4.59 -1.95 -12.92
C LEU A 171 4.70 -1.56 -14.39
N ALA A 172 5.11 -0.31 -14.62
CA ALA A 172 5.41 0.24 -15.94
C ALA A 172 6.64 1.16 -15.88
N LEU A 173 7.11 1.65 -17.03
CA LEU A 173 8.25 2.56 -17.11
C LEU A 173 7.76 4.01 -17.17
N TYR A 174 8.15 4.82 -16.19
CA TYR A 174 8.05 6.28 -16.23
C TYR A 174 9.32 6.88 -16.83
N TYR A 175 9.17 7.94 -17.59
CA TYR A 175 10.31 8.66 -18.15
C TYR A 175 10.10 10.17 -18.17
N ASN A 176 11.18 10.90 -18.01
CA ASN A 176 11.22 12.35 -18.19
C ASN A 176 11.40 12.64 -19.68
N GLU A 177 10.32 13.15 -20.33
CA GLU A 177 10.30 13.39 -21.77
C GLU A 177 11.32 14.45 -22.19
N ASP A 178 11.52 15.49 -21.37
CA ASP A 178 12.48 16.55 -21.67
C ASP A 178 13.92 16.04 -21.65
N MET A 179 14.27 15.16 -20.68
CA MET A 179 15.59 14.53 -20.61
C MET A 179 15.83 13.62 -21.82
N LEU A 180 14.85 12.78 -22.20
CA LEU A 180 14.96 11.96 -23.40
C LEU A 180 15.17 12.80 -24.65
N ASN A 181 14.34 13.84 -24.85
CA ASN A 181 14.42 14.73 -25.99
C ASN A 181 15.76 15.49 -26.05
N ALA A 182 16.26 15.97 -24.92
CA ALA A 182 17.55 16.66 -24.83
C ALA A 182 18.74 15.76 -25.21
N ALA A 183 18.66 14.47 -24.86
CA ALA A 183 19.67 13.45 -25.22
C ALA A 183 19.48 12.89 -26.65
N GLY A 184 18.36 13.24 -27.34
CA GLY A 184 18.02 12.67 -28.65
C GLY A 184 17.65 11.20 -28.60
N CYS A 185 17.19 10.70 -27.43
CA CYS A 185 16.79 9.33 -27.23
C CYS A 185 15.32 9.11 -27.59
N SER A 186 14.99 7.93 -28.08
CA SER A 186 13.63 7.46 -28.22
C SER A 186 13.19 6.73 -26.94
N VAL A 187 11.88 6.58 -26.73
CA VAL A 187 11.32 5.77 -25.64
C VAL A 187 11.71 4.31 -25.86
N PRO A 188 12.40 3.64 -24.90
CA PRO A 188 12.88 2.28 -25.09
C PRO A 188 11.73 1.26 -25.02
N THR A 189 11.77 0.26 -25.88
CA THR A 189 10.80 -0.86 -25.97
C THR A 189 11.42 -2.21 -25.72
N THR A 190 12.76 -2.28 -25.77
CA THR A 190 13.55 -3.49 -25.50
C THR A 190 14.62 -3.22 -24.46
N TRP A 191 15.15 -4.28 -23.84
CA TRP A 191 16.25 -4.16 -22.88
C TRP A 191 17.49 -3.51 -23.47
N ALA A 192 17.85 -3.84 -24.71
CA ALA A 192 18.99 -3.24 -25.38
C ALA A 192 18.82 -1.74 -25.58
N GLU A 193 17.62 -1.30 -26.00
CA GLU A 193 17.28 0.13 -26.11
C GLU A 193 17.27 0.82 -24.74
N LEU A 194 16.75 0.15 -23.70
CA LEU A 194 16.74 0.68 -22.32
C LEU A 194 18.16 0.90 -21.80
N GLU A 195 19.04 -0.08 -21.96
CA GLU A 195 20.43 0.00 -21.54
C GLU A 195 21.16 1.16 -22.25
N GLU A 196 20.99 1.29 -23.56
CA GLU A 196 21.57 2.38 -24.35
C GLU A 196 21.02 3.74 -23.91
N THR A 197 19.70 3.86 -23.76
CA THR A 197 19.04 5.09 -23.31
C THR A 197 19.45 5.46 -21.90
N ALA A 198 19.45 4.51 -20.96
CA ALA A 198 19.83 4.78 -19.57
C ALA A 198 21.30 5.26 -19.46
N LYS A 199 22.22 4.66 -20.22
CA LYS A 199 23.62 5.14 -20.29
C LYS A 199 23.72 6.54 -20.89
N ALA A 200 22.96 6.84 -21.94
CA ALA A 200 22.98 8.15 -22.58
C ALA A 200 22.43 9.27 -21.70
N LEU A 201 21.46 8.95 -20.82
CA LEU A 201 20.85 9.87 -19.88
C LEU A 201 21.66 10.05 -18.59
N THR A 202 22.63 9.17 -18.32
CA THR A 202 23.46 9.22 -17.11
C THR A 202 24.48 10.34 -17.19
N THR A 203 24.55 11.14 -16.13
CA THR A 203 25.51 12.24 -15.95
C THR A 203 26.14 12.16 -14.56
N ASP A 204 26.93 13.15 -14.18
CA ASP A 204 27.49 13.24 -12.81
C ASP A 204 26.42 13.41 -11.71
N THR A 205 25.21 13.85 -12.06
CA THR A 205 24.13 14.16 -11.12
C THR A 205 22.82 13.44 -11.41
N VAL A 206 22.69 12.75 -12.54
CA VAL A 206 21.49 12.02 -12.95
C VAL A 206 21.84 10.59 -13.27
N THR A 207 21.10 9.63 -12.76
CA THR A 207 21.16 8.24 -13.21
C THR A 207 20.06 7.96 -14.24
N GLY A 208 20.34 7.10 -15.22
CA GLY A 208 19.42 6.83 -16.31
C GLY A 208 18.17 6.10 -15.90
N LEU A 209 18.31 5.16 -14.95
CA LEU A 209 17.20 4.30 -14.47
C LEU A 209 17.27 4.13 -12.95
N ALA A 210 16.12 4.03 -12.30
CA ALA A 210 15.98 3.52 -10.95
C ALA A 210 14.78 2.57 -10.84
N LEU A 211 14.89 1.62 -9.93
CA LEU A 211 13.82 0.75 -9.49
C LEU A 211 14.02 0.44 -8.00
N CYS A 212 12.97 0.05 -7.29
CA CYS A 212 13.08 -0.38 -5.90
C CYS A 212 13.78 -1.73 -5.84
N SER A 213 14.79 -1.85 -4.97
CA SER A 213 15.48 -3.12 -4.73
C SER A 213 15.78 -3.38 -3.26
N VAL A 214 14.92 -2.88 -2.35
CA VAL A 214 14.97 -3.24 -0.93
C VAL A 214 14.78 -4.75 -0.76
N GLN A 215 15.45 -5.31 0.26
CA GLN A 215 15.39 -6.76 0.51
C GLN A 215 14.10 -7.13 1.24
N ASN A 216 12.99 -7.11 0.52
CA ASN A 216 11.66 -7.55 0.95
C ASN A 216 10.78 -7.81 -0.27
N GLU A 217 9.45 -7.97 -0.05
CA GLU A 217 8.46 -8.18 -1.12
C GLU A 217 8.45 -7.04 -2.16
N GLU A 218 8.68 -5.79 -1.75
CA GLU A 218 8.71 -4.64 -2.64
C GLU A 218 9.83 -4.76 -3.70
N GLY A 219 11.04 -5.16 -3.27
CA GLY A 219 12.15 -5.41 -4.19
C GLY A 219 11.90 -6.63 -5.09
N THR A 220 11.27 -7.69 -4.56
CA THR A 220 10.87 -8.84 -5.38
C THR A 220 9.84 -8.43 -6.42
N PHE A 221 8.84 -7.64 -6.03
CA PHE A 221 7.81 -7.11 -6.93
C PHE A 221 8.44 -6.35 -8.11
N ASN A 222 9.40 -5.46 -7.83
CA ASN A 222 10.09 -4.70 -8.88
C ASN A 222 11.04 -5.56 -9.73
N PHE A 223 11.63 -6.64 -9.21
CA PHE A 223 12.49 -7.50 -10.00
C PHE A 223 11.73 -8.52 -10.86
N THR A 224 10.55 -8.93 -10.44
CA THR A 224 9.76 -9.97 -11.06
C THR A 224 9.45 -9.73 -12.56
N PRO A 225 9.07 -8.53 -13.03
CA PRO A 225 8.86 -8.26 -14.44
C PRO A 225 10.10 -8.53 -15.32
N TRP A 226 11.28 -8.20 -14.82
CA TRP A 226 12.56 -8.43 -15.51
C TRP A 226 12.85 -9.92 -15.60
N LEU A 227 12.67 -10.66 -14.50
CA LEU A 227 12.84 -12.10 -14.47
C LEU A 227 11.91 -12.78 -15.48
N TRP A 228 10.62 -12.48 -15.45
CA TRP A 228 9.62 -13.12 -16.30
C TRP A 228 9.72 -12.70 -17.78
N SER A 229 10.24 -11.50 -18.06
CA SER A 229 10.47 -11.03 -19.42
C SER A 229 11.46 -11.90 -20.19
N THR A 230 12.37 -12.58 -19.49
CA THR A 230 13.31 -13.55 -20.09
C THR A 230 12.70 -14.91 -20.39
N GLY A 231 11.50 -15.20 -19.83
CA GLY A 231 10.86 -16.51 -19.84
C GLY A 231 11.25 -17.40 -18.66
N ALA A 232 12.01 -16.91 -17.68
CA ALA A 232 12.20 -17.57 -16.39
C ALA A 232 10.94 -17.45 -15.52
N THR A 233 10.87 -18.19 -14.42
CA THR A 233 9.79 -18.09 -13.42
C THR A 233 10.37 -17.81 -12.03
N SER A 234 9.52 -17.40 -11.10
CA SER A 234 9.92 -17.22 -9.69
C SER A 234 10.35 -18.52 -9.00
N TYR A 235 10.05 -19.68 -9.60
CA TYR A 235 10.34 -21.01 -9.04
C TYR A 235 11.51 -21.71 -9.76
N ASP A 236 12.01 -21.14 -10.84
CA ASP A 236 13.14 -21.64 -11.63
C ASP A 236 14.01 -20.47 -12.09
N ILE A 237 14.81 -19.94 -11.16
CA ILE A 237 15.68 -18.79 -11.36
C ILE A 237 17.12 -19.20 -11.76
N ASN A 238 17.57 -20.40 -11.41
CA ASN A 238 18.92 -20.89 -11.73
C ASN A 238 19.00 -21.56 -13.09
N ASN A 239 18.59 -20.84 -14.12
CA ASN A 239 18.73 -21.24 -15.53
C ASN A 239 19.28 -20.06 -16.33
N GLU A 240 19.57 -20.28 -17.60
CA GLU A 240 20.13 -19.25 -18.50
C GLU A 240 19.29 -17.97 -18.51
N ASN A 241 17.95 -18.08 -18.44
CA ASN A 241 17.03 -16.95 -18.46
C ASN A 241 17.08 -16.15 -17.14
N GLY A 242 17.02 -16.82 -15.99
CA GLY A 242 17.09 -16.15 -14.67
C GLY A 242 18.45 -15.49 -14.43
N ILE A 243 19.55 -16.17 -14.80
CA ILE A 243 20.90 -15.59 -14.74
C ILE A 243 20.98 -14.36 -15.66
N ARG A 244 20.36 -14.40 -16.85
CA ARG A 244 20.33 -13.26 -17.79
C ARG A 244 19.59 -12.05 -17.19
N ALA A 245 18.47 -12.27 -16.47
CA ALA A 245 17.76 -11.19 -15.79
C ALA A 245 18.62 -10.51 -14.70
N LEU A 246 19.27 -11.31 -13.86
CA LEU A 246 20.18 -10.80 -12.83
C LEU A 246 21.39 -10.09 -13.45
N SER A 247 21.96 -10.64 -14.55
CA SER A 247 23.09 -10.04 -15.26
C SER A 247 22.74 -8.71 -15.91
N PHE A 248 21.53 -8.57 -16.45
CA PHE A 248 21.05 -7.32 -17.03
C PHE A 248 21.02 -6.19 -15.97
N ILE A 249 20.40 -6.45 -14.83
CA ILE A 249 20.34 -5.47 -13.74
C ILE A 249 21.73 -5.17 -13.20
N GLY A 250 22.56 -6.19 -12.97
CA GLY A 250 23.96 -6.01 -12.56
C GLY A 250 24.76 -5.14 -13.53
N GLY A 251 24.57 -5.35 -14.83
CA GLY A 251 25.21 -4.56 -15.90
C GLY A 251 24.80 -3.09 -15.92
N LEU A 252 23.53 -2.76 -15.61
CA LEU A 252 23.08 -1.39 -15.45
C LEU A 252 23.77 -0.70 -14.26
N VAL A 253 23.97 -1.42 -13.17
CA VAL A 253 24.69 -0.91 -11.98
C VAL A 253 26.18 -0.75 -12.28
N GLU A 254 26.85 -1.74 -12.90
CA GLU A 254 28.26 -1.69 -13.25
C GLU A 254 28.59 -0.55 -14.21
N SER A 255 27.69 -0.27 -15.15
CA SER A 255 27.84 0.86 -16.09
C SER A 255 27.53 2.22 -15.48
N GLY A 256 27.01 2.28 -14.25
CA GLY A 256 26.56 3.50 -13.60
C GLY A 256 25.20 4.03 -14.08
N ALA A 257 24.55 3.31 -15.01
CA ALA A 257 23.23 3.69 -15.51
C ALA A 257 22.11 3.52 -14.46
N MET A 258 22.36 2.71 -13.41
CA MET A 258 21.54 2.57 -12.22
C MET A 258 22.39 2.69 -10.96
N SER A 259 21.88 3.36 -9.93
CA SER A 259 22.57 3.54 -8.66
C SER A 259 22.53 2.29 -7.79
N LYS A 260 23.60 1.97 -7.08
CA LYS A 260 23.61 0.95 -6.02
C LYS A 260 22.72 1.31 -4.83
N GLU A 261 22.41 2.59 -4.63
CA GLU A 261 21.54 3.07 -3.54
C GLU A 261 20.10 2.58 -3.68
N CYS A 262 19.71 2.06 -4.85
CA CYS A 262 18.42 1.42 -5.07
C CYS A 262 18.06 0.34 -4.03
N ILE A 263 19.06 -0.29 -3.41
CA ILE A 263 18.87 -1.26 -2.31
C ILE A 263 18.28 -0.64 -1.03
N ASN A 264 18.34 0.69 -0.91
CA ASN A 264 17.84 1.46 0.23
C ASN A 264 16.59 2.27 -0.13
N TRP A 265 16.16 2.27 -1.39
CA TRP A 265 15.05 3.07 -1.87
C TRP A 265 13.77 2.23 -1.97
N THR A 266 12.76 2.63 -1.21
CA THR A 266 11.39 2.16 -1.42
C THR A 266 10.86 2.67 -2.77
N GLN A 267 9.71 2.19 -3.21
CA GLN A 267 9.06 2.70 -4.43
C GLN A 267 8.75 4.20 -4.32
N GLY A 268 8.39 4.68 -3.11
CA GLY A 268 8.22 6.11 -2.82
C GLY A 268 9.54 6.89 -2.93
N ASP A 269 10.66 6.34 -2.43
CA ASP A 269 11.98 6.97 -2.57
C ASP A 269 12.41 7.05 -4.04
N VAL A 270 12.16 6.01 -4.83
CA VAL A 270 12.43 6.00 -6.28
C VAL A 270 11.63 7.11 -6.98
N MET A 271 10.34 7.26 -6.67
CA MET A 271 9.52 8.37 -7.18
C MET A 271 10.12 9.73 -6.76
N ASN A 272 10.53 9.89 -5.50
CA ASN A 272 11.13 11.13 -5.01
C ASN A 272 12.43 11.47 -5.75
N GLN A 273 13.27 10.48 -6.09
CA GLN A 273 14.46 10.71 -6.94
C GLN A 273 14.07 11.17 -8.35
N PHE A 274 13.02 10.58 -8.93
CA PHE A 274 12.53 10.92 -10.25
C PHE A 274 11.97 12.35 -10.31
N ILE A 275 11.07 12.73 -9.41
CA ILE A 275 10.49 14.08 -9.40
C ILE A 275 11.52 15.17 -9.04
N SER A 276 12.57 14.81 -8.30
CA SER A 276 13.71 15.70 -8.01
C SER A 276 14.68 15.86 -9.19
N GLY A 277 14.48 15.12 -10.30
CA GLY A 277 15.34 15.15 -11.47
C GLY A 277 16.68 14.45 -11.30
N ASN A 278 16.85 13.62 -10.27
CA ASN A 278 18.07 12.82 -10.03
C ASN A 278 18.07 11.51 -10.83
N VAL A 279 16.91 11.13 -11.36
CA VAL A 279 16.68 9.91 -12.14
C VAL A 279 15.88 10.25 -13.38
N ALA A 280 16.31 9.78 -14.55
CA ALA A 280 15.66 10.09 -15.82
C ALA A 280 14.50 9.15 -16.16
N MET A 281 14.57 7.90 -15.74
CA MET A 281 13.53 6.87 -15.91
C MET A 281 13.38 6.07 -14.63
N MET A 282 12.15 5.71 -14.26
CA MET A 282 11.89 4.82 -13.13
C MET A 282 10.89 3.73 -13.49
N GLU A 283 11.10 2.55 -12.94
CA GLU A 283 10.06 1.55 -12.84
C GLU A 283 9.21 1.80 -11.58
N ASN A 284 7.92 1.94 -11.76
CA ASN A 284 6.99 2.13 -10.63
C ASN A 284 5.55 1.80 -11.04
N GLY A 285 4.65 1.81 -10.07
CA GLY A 285 3.24 1.53 -10.30
C GLY A 285 2.36 2.78 -10.41
N PRO A 286 1.08 2.61 -10.75
CA PRO A 286 0.15 3.71 -10.99
C PRO A 286 -0.21 4.50 -9.72
N TRP A 287 0.04 3.94 -8.53
CA TRP A 287 -0.17 4.61 -7.23
C TRP A 287 0.71 5.85 -7.02
N GLN A 288 1.75 6.05 -7.85
CA GLN A 288 2.57 7.25 -7.79
C GLN A 288 1.94 8.44 -8.55
N ILE A 289 1.01 8.17 -9.47
CA ILE A 289 0.45 9.20 -10.34
C ILE A 289 -0.23 10.34 -9.56
N PRO A 290 -1.10 10.08 -8.57
CA PRO A 290 -1.74 11.15 -7.82
C PRO A 290 -0.72 12.06 -7.12
N THR A 291 0.29 11.48 -6.47
CA THR A 291 1.37 12.23 -5.80
C THR A 291 2.19 13.04 -6.81
N MET A 292 2.58 12.44 -7.92
CA MET A 292 3.35 13.13 -8.96
C MET A 292 2.57 14.29 -9.59
N GLN A 293 1.27 14.15 -9.80
CA GLN A 293 0.42 15.23 -10.29
C GLN A 293 0.31 16.39 -9.30
N ALA A 294 0.29 16.07 -7.99
CA ALA A 294 0.20 17.07 -6.94
C ALA A 294 1.54 17.76 -6.66
N GLU A 295 2.64 17.03 -6.58
CA GLU A 295 3.95 17.53 -6.13
C GLU A 295 4.87 17.98 -7.26
N ALA A 296 4.68 17.44 -8.46
CA ALA A 296 5.49 17.76 -9.64
C ALA A 296 4.65 18.11 -10.87
N PRO A 297 3.70 19.08 -10.77
CA PRO A 297 2.77 19.43 -11.87
C PRO A 297 3.46 19.98 -13.12
N ASP A 298 4.65 20.56 -12.97
CA ASP A 298 5.44 21.13 -14.07
C ASP A 298 6.43 20.13 -14.71
N LEU A 299 6.57 18.93 -14.15
CA LEU A 299 7.45 17.89 -14.68
C LEU A 299 6.81 17.25 -15.92
N ASN A 300 7.51 17.29 -17.05
CA ASN A 300 7.04 16.65 -18.29
C ASN A 300 7.37 15.15 -18.28
N TRP A 301 6.56 14.37 -17.57
CA TRP A 301 6.70 12.92 -17.47
C TRP A 301 5.64 12.17 -18.27
N LYS A 302 5.99 10.97 -18.67
CA LYS A 302 5.11 10.04 -19.36
C LYS A 302 5.31 8.64 -18.82
N VAL A 303 4.36 7.76 -19.15
CA VAL A 303 4.42 6.33 -18.85
C VAL A 303 4.40 5.53 -20.15
N THR A 304 5.13 4.42 -20.18
CA THR A 304 5.11 3.45 -21.27
C THR A 304 5.20 2.04 -20.70
N LEU A 305 4.98 1.03 -21.54
CA LEU A 305 5.18 -0.37 -21.16
C LEU A 305 6.62 -0.61 -20.71
N LEU A 306 6.83 -1.56 -19.80
CA LEU A 306 8.17 -2.04 -19.47
C LEU A 306 8.86 -2.59 -20.74
N PRO A 307 10.11 -2.18 -21.01
CA PRO A 307 10.89 -2.74 -22.11
C PRO A 307 11.07 -4.25 -21.94
N LYS A 308 10.90 -4.99 -23.03
CA LYS A 308 10.97 -6.45 -23.01
C LYS A 308 12.37 -6.99 -23.36
N ASP A 309 12.66 -8.19 -22.86
CA ASP A 309 13.68 -9.09 -23.40
C ASP A 309 13.03 -10.02 -24.44
N ALA A 310 12.66 -11.23 -24.06
CA ALA A 310 12.02 -12.19 -24.94
C ALA A 310 10.51 -11.93 -25.12
N GLN A 311 9.84 -11.42 -24.09
CA GLN A 311 8.40 -11.18 -24.06
C GLN A 311 8.04 -9.96 -23.21
N ASN A 312 6.86 -9.36 -23.49
CA ASN A 312 6.28 -8.37 -22.58
C ASN A 312 5.94 -9.07 -21.26
N SER A 313 6.18 -8.37 -20.16
CA SER A 313 5.92 -8.89 -18.82
C SER A 313 5.64 -7.75 -17.85
N SER A 314 4.83 -8.01 -16.87
CA SER A 314 4.72 -7.28 -15.62
C SER A 314 4.25 -8.22 -14.52
N VAL A 315 4.23 -7.72 -13.29
CA VAL A 315 3.72 -8.42 -12.13
C VAL A 315 2.33 -7.88 -11.80
N LEU A 316 1.38 -8.79 -11.55
CA LEU A 316 0.07 -8.42 -11.04
C LEU A 316 0.19 -8.15 -9.54
N GLY A 317 -0.12 -6.92 -9.16
CA GLY A 317 -0.26 -6.48 -7.79
C GLY A 317 -1.70 -6.13 -7.46
N GLY A 318 -1.90 -5.74 -6.24
CA GLY A 318 -3.17 -5.34 -5.67
C GLY A 318 -3.38 -5.99 -4.32
N GLU A 319 -4.34 -5.47 -3.60
CA GLU A 319 -4.66 -5.90 -2.25
C GLU A 319 -5.99 -6.62 -2.19
N ASN A 320 -6.14 -7.40 -1.14
CA ASN A 320 -7.39 -8.02 -0.74
C ASN A 320 -7.80 -7.53 0.65
N TYR A 321 -9.08 -7.31 0.83
CA TYR A 321 -9.69 -7.32 2.15
C TYR A 321 -9.80 -8.76 2.63
N ALA A 322 -9.31 -9.05 3.83
CA ALA A 322 -9.45 -10.33 4.47
C ALA A 322 -10.27 -10.19 5.76
N VAL A 323 -11.37 -10.94 5.88
CA VAL A 323 -12.16 -11.00 7.11
C VAL A 323 -11.47 -11.95 8.09
N ILE A 324 -11.25 -11.49 9.31
CA ILE A 324 -10.55 -12.27 10.34
C ILE A 324 -11.54 -13.16 11.09
N SER A 325 -11.16 -14.43 11.26
CA SER A 325 -11.95 -15.41 11.99
C SER A 325 -11.97 -15.09 13.49
N GLY A 326 -13.14 -15.16 14.11
CA GLY A 326 -13.31 -14.92 15.55
C GLY A 326 -13.47 -13.45 15.94
N GLY A 327 -13.32 -12.51 14.99
CA GLY A 327 -13.65 -11.10 15.18
C GLY A 327 -15.13 -10.78 14.94
N ASN A 328 -15.45 -9.48 14.77
CA ASN A 328 -16.80 -9.02 14.39
C ASN A 328 -17.03 -9.25 12.89
N VAL A 329 -17.29 -10.51 12.52
CA VAL A 329 -17.48 -10.95 11.11
C VAL A 329 -18.64 -10.24 10.45
N ASP A 330 -19.77 -10.08 11.14
CA ASP A 330 -20.98 -9.46 10.59
C ASP A 330 -20.73 -7.96 10.32
N GLY A 331 -20.11 -7.25 11.24
CA GLY A 331 -19.72 -5.86 11.05
C GLY A 331 -18.65 -5.67 9.95
N ALA A 332 -17.69 -6.59 9.85
CA ALA A 332 -16.71 -6.59 8.78
C ALA A 332 -17.34 -6.76 7.40
N LEU A 333 -18.29 -7.69 7.24
CA LEU A 333 -19.01 -7.93 5.98
C LEU A 333 -19.95 -6.77 5.63
N ASP A 334 -20.58 -6.14 6.62
CA ASP A 334 -21.40 -4.95 6.41
C ASP A 334 -20.56 -3.78 5.89
N PHE A 335 -19.42 -3.50 6.54
CA PHE A 335 -18.46 -2.49 6.05
C PHE A 335 -17.95 -2.83 4.63
N LEU A 336 -17.59 -4.08 4.35
CA LEU A 336 -17.14 -4.49 3.02
C LEU A 336 -18.21 -4.26 1.95
N THR A 337 -19.47 -4.54 2.26
CA THR A 337 -20.57 -4.28 1.35
C THR A 337 -20.70 -2.80 1.00
N TYR A 338 -20.47 -1.92 1.97
CA TYR A 338 -20.41 -0.47 1.76
C TYR A 338 -19.16 -0.05 0.97
N ALA A 339 -17.98 -0.47 1.42
CA ALA A 339 -16.69 -0.06 0.86
C ALA A 339 -16.47 -0.53 -0.59
N THR A 340 -17.15 -1.63 -1.00
CA THR A 340 -17.10 -2.19 -2.36
C THR A 340 -18.26 -1.74 -3.26
N ALA A 341 -19.14 -0.87 -2.79
CA ALA A 341 -20.14 -0.26 -3.65
C ALA A 341 -19.48 0.68 -4.69
N GLU A 342 -20.11 0.83 -5.85
CA GLU A 342 -19.54 1.50 -7.03
C GLU A 342 -18.98 2.91 -6.72
N GLU A 343 -19.70 3.70 -5.93
CA GLU A 343 -19.28 5.07 -5.57
C GLU A 343 -17.98 5.08 -4.76
N GLN A 344 -17.90 4.22 -3.72
CA GLN A 344 -16.73 4.11 -2.85
C GLN A 344 -15.53 3.53 -3.60
N VAL A 345 -15.76 2.50 -4.43
CA VAL A 345 -14.69 1.93 -5.26
C VAL A 345 -14.15 2.97 -6.23
N LYS A 346 -14.99 3.70 -6.96
CA LYS A 346 -14.53 4.76 -7.88
C LYS A 346 -13.71 5.82 -7.15
N PHE A 347 -14.20 6.29 -6.01
CA PHE A 347 -13.47 7.24 -5.19
C PHE A 347 -12.12 6.69 -4.73
N MET A 348 -12.10 5.49 -4.15
CA MET A 348 -10.86 4.88 -3.65
C MET A 348 -9.85 4.65 -4.79
N MET A 349 -10.29 4.10 -5.91
CA MET A 349 -9.40 3.82 -7.05
C MET A 349 -8.81 5.10 -7.65
N GLU A 350 -9.56 6.20 -7.68
CA GLU A 350 -9.05 7.50 -8.11
C GLU A 350 -7.94 8.02 -7.17
N GLN A 351 -8.16 7.93 -5.84
CA GLN A 351 -7.19 8.38 -4.85
C GLN A 351 -5.95 7.48 -4.80
N PHE A 352 -6.12 6.19 -5.02
CA PHE A 352 -5.02 5.20 -5.01
C PHE A 352 -4.28 5.12 -6.34
N GLY A 353 -4.87 5.60 -7.43
CA GLY A 353 -4.32 5.37 -8.76
C GLY A 353 -4.39 3.90 -9.18
N TYR A 354 -5.28 3.12 -8.59
CA TYR A 354 -5.45 1.71 -8.91
C TYR A 354 -6.50 1.50 -9.99
N ILE A 355 -6.52 0.30 -10.56
CA ILE A 355 -7.57 -0.17 -11.43
C ILE A 355 -8.54 -1.01 -10.59
N SER A 356 -9.83 -0.81 -10.76
CA SER A 356 -10.84 -1.59 -10.03
C SER A 356 -10.68 -3.08 -10.29
N ALA A 357 -10.81 -3.90 -9.24
CA ALA A 357 -10.90 -5.35 -9.37
C ALA A 357 -12.25 -5.81 -9.93
N ASP A 358 -13.31 -5.00 -9.82
CA ASP A 358 -14.59 -5.19 -10.50
C ASP A 358 -14.48 -4.74 -11.96
N GLN A 359 -14.72 -5.67 -12.91
CA GLN A 359 -14.57 -5.45 -14.35
C GLN A 359 -15.53 -4.37 -14.87
N THR A 360 -16.73 -4.29 -14.31
CA THR A 360 -17.74 -3.32 -14.78
C THR A 360 -17.39 -1.88 -14.43
N ILE A 361 -16.67 -1.69 -13.32
CA ILE A 361 -16.15 -0.39 -12.92
C ILE A 361 -14.88 -0.08 -13.72
N ALA A 362 -13.96 -1.04 -13.86
CA ALA A 362 -12.69 -0.87 -14.56
C ALA A 362 -12.85 -0.42 -16.02
N GLU A 363 -13.87 -0.92 -16.72
CA GLU A 363 -14.14 -0.60 -18.13
C GLU A 363 -14.39 0.90 -18.39
N THR A 364 -14.84 1.63 -17.39
CA THR A 364 -15.20 3.05 -17.51
C THR A 364 -14.37 3.98 -16.62
N GLN A 365 -13.33 3.46 -15.99
CA GLN A 365 -12.59 4.16 -14.95
C GLN A 365 -11.71 5.30 -15.50
N PHE A 366 -11.09 5.12 -16.68
CA PHE A 366 -10.10 6.07 -17.21
C PHE A 366 -10.42 6.55 -18.62
N GLU A 367 -10.21 7.85 -18.86
CA GLU A 367 -10.26 8.44 -20.20
C GLU A 367 -9.11 7.93 -21.08
N ALA A 368 -9.29 8.00 -22.40
CA ALA A 368 -8.35 7.43 -23.38
C ALA A 368 -6.94 8.06 -23.39
N ASP A 369 -6.80 9.30 -22.95
CA ASP A 369 -5.54 10.04 -22.84
C ASP A 369 -4.97 10.08 -21.42
N SER A 370 -5.56 9.32 -20.52
CA SER A 370 -5.13 9.22 -19.13
C SER A 370 -3.72 8.60 -19.00
N PRO A 371 -2.88 9.09 -18.08
CA PRO A 371 -1.58 8.48 -17.77
C PRO A 371 -1.69 7.04 -17.21
N TYR A 372 -2.88 6.60 -16.85
CA TYR A 372 -3.16 5.22 -16.43
C TYR A 372 -3.29 4.23 -17.59
N GLN A 373 -3.53 4.71 -18.84
CA GLN A 373 -3.73 3.81 -19.99
C GLN A 373 -2.56 2.85 -20.27
N PRO A 374 -1.28 3.26 -20.12
CA PRO A 374 -0.18 2.31 -20.26
C PRO A 374 -0.22 1.17 -19.24
N PHE A 375 -0.72 1.40 -18.02
CA PHE A 375 -0.91 0.36 -17.01
C PHE A 375 -2.07 -0.58 -17.37
N VAL A 376 -3.19 -0.06 -17.88
CA VAL A 376 -4.29 -0.90 -18.39
C VAL A 376 -3.79 -1.82 -19.53
N GLU A 377 -2.95 -1.32 -20.40
CA GLU A 377 -2.32 -2.13 -21.44
C GLU A 377 -1.30 -3.12 -20.86
N GLN A 378 -0.50 -2.70 -19.90
CA GLN A 378 0.53 -3.52 -19.25
C GLN A 378 -0.07 -4.69 -18.46
N LEU A 379 -1.27 -4.51 -17.87
CA LEU A 379 -2.00 -5.56 -17.16
C LEU A 379 -2.27 -6.80 -18.03
N LYS A 380 -2.36 -6.66 -19.35
CA LYS A 380 -2.50 -7.80 -20.27
C LYS A 380 -1.32 -8.76 -20.22
N TYR A 381 -0.19 -8.32 -19.70
CA TYR A 381 1.07 -9.06 -19.59
C TYR A 381 1.46 -9.30 -18.14
N ALA A 382 0.64 -8.87 -17.18
CA ALA A 382 0.90 -9.05 -15.78
C ALA A 382 0.48 -10.45 -15.32
N MET A 383 1.35 -11.09 -14.55
CA MET A 383 1.11 -12.41 -13.98
C MET A 383 1.08 -12.34 -12.45
N PRO A 384 0.26 -13.18 -11.79
CA PRO A 384 0.21 -13.22 -10.34
C PRO A 384 1.45 -13.90 -9.75
N ARG A 385 1.85 -13.48 -8.54
CA ARG A 385 2.94 -14.06 -7.75
C ARG A 385 2.55 -15.34 -7.03
N GLY A 386 1.27 -15.58 -6.81
CA GLY A 386 0.70 -16.74 -6.11
C GLY A 386 -0.51 -17.31 -6.86
N PRO A 387 -1.39 -18.02 -6.15
CA PRO A 387 -1.39 -18.27 -4.70
C PRO A 387 -0.43 -19.39 -4.26
N LEU A 388 0.45 -19.13 -3.31
CA LEU A 388 1.35 -20.10 -2.68
C LEU A 388 1.55 -19.70 -1.20
N ALA A 389 1.29 -20.61 -0.27
CA ALA A 389 1.45 -20.31 1.16
C ALA A 389 2.90 -19.95 1.53
N GLU A 390 3.86 -20.54 0.84
CA GLU A 390 5.29 -20.32 1.04
C GLU A 390 5.85 -19.10 0.27
N TRP A 391 5.00 -18.36 -0.45
CA TRP A 391 5.43 -17.21 -1.24
C TRP A 391 6.35 -16.23 -0.47
N PRO A 392 6.08 -15.86 0.80
CA PRO A 392 6.97 -14.96 1.52
C PRO A 392 8.43 -15.42 1.56
N SER A 393 8.65 -16.73 1.70
CA SER A 393 10.01 -17.30 1.74
C SER A 393 10.66 -17.37 0.35
N VAL A 394 9.86 -17.60 -0.71
CA VAL A 394 10.34 -17.54 -2.11
C VAL A 394 10.73 -16.10 -2.46
N SER A 395 9.91 -15.14 -2.09
CA SER A 395 10.17 -13.72 -2.27
C SER A 395 11.45 -13.25 -1.59
N ASP A 396 11.67 -13.65 -0.34
CA ASP A 396 12.89 -13.34 0.39
C ASP A 396 14.14 -13.90 -0.33
N ALA A 397 14.07 -15.10 -0.89
CA ALA A 397 15.19 -15.67 -1.64
C ALA A 397 15.49 -14.91 -2.93
N ILE A 398 14.44 -14.46 -3.65
CA ILE A 398 14.57 -13.69 -4.88
C ILE A 398 15.14 -12.30 -4.59
N SER A 399 14.58 -11.57 -3.61
CA SER A 399 15.05 -10.23 -3.25
C SER A 399 16.49 -10.25 -2.74
N LEU A 400 16.89 -11.27 -2.01
CA LEU A 400 18.27 -11.45 -1.56
C LEU A 400 19.23 -11.66 -2.74
N ALA A 401 18.86 -12.49 -3.73
CA ALA A 401 19.68 -12.70 -4.93
C ALA A 401 19.85 -11.39 -5.71
N PHE A 402 18.77 -10.66 -5.90
CA PHE A 402 18.75 -9.36 -6.56
C PHE A 402 19.67 -8.35 -5.85
N ASN A 403 19.56 -8.22 -4.53
CA ASN A 403 20.41 -7.37 -3.72
C ASN A 403 21.90 -7.75 -3.79
N LYS A 404 22.23 -9.03 -3.77
CA LYS A 404 23.60 -9.51 -3.87
C LYS A 404 24.24 -9.12 -5.19
N VAL A 405 23.50 -9.18 -6.29
CA VAL A 405 24.00 -8.77 -7.60
C VAL A 405 24.21 -7.25 -7.66
N ILE A 406 23.26 -6.45 -7.21
CA ILE A 406 23.37 -4.98 -7.19
C ILE A 406 24.57 -4.52 -6.36
N THR A 407 24.79 -5.14 -5.20
CA THR A 407 25.90 -4.78 -4.30
C THR A 407 27.24 -5.32 -4.78
N GLY A 408 27.24 -6.29 -5.70
CA GLY A 408 28.45 -7.02 -6.12
C GLY A 408 28.91 -8.05 -5.10
N ALA A 409 28.02 -8.46 -4.18
CA ALA A 409 28.30 -9.48 -3.15
C ALA A 409 28.30 -10.91 -3.72
N ALA A 410 27.65 -11.14 -4.86
CA ALA A 410 27.68 -12.39 -5.61
C ALA A 410 27.63 -12.12 -7.12
N THR A 411 28.13 -13.08 -7.90
CA THR A 411 27.87 -13.10 -9.36
C THR A 411 26.42 -13.43 -9.63
N PRO A 412 25.85 -13.09 -10.80
CA PRO A 412 24.50 -13.51 -11.17
C PRO A 412 24.27 -15.02 -11.07
N GLU A 413 25.26 -15.82 -11.47
CA GLU A 413 25.24 -17.29 -11.41
C GLU A 413 25.19 -17.79 -9.96
N ASP A 414 26.05 -17.27 -9.08
CA ASP A 414 26.09 -17.68 -7.67
C ASP A 414 24.83 -17.25 -6.93
N ALA A 415 24.32 -16.02 -7.21
CA ALA A 415 23.08 -15.50 -6.62
C ALA A 415 21.86 -16.33 -7.06
N ALA A 416 21.76 -16.68 -8.36
CA ALA A 416 20.71 -17.54 -8.89
C ALA A 416 20.75 -18.95 -8.29
N ALA A 417 21.94 -19.54 -8.17
CA ALA A 417 22.11 -20.88 -7.58
C ALA A 417 21.73 -20.92 -6.10
N GLU A 418 22.08 -19.90 -5.32
CA GLU A 418 21.72 -19.80 -3.90
C GLU A 418 20.21 -19.60 -3.71
N ALA A 419 19.59 -18.72 -4.51
CA ALA A 419 18.14 -18.52 -4.47
C ALA A 419 17.40 -19.81 -4.83
N GLN A 420 17.80 -20.50 -5.92
CA GLN A 420 17.18 -21.74 -6.34
C GLN A 420 17.28 -22.83 -5.25
N ALA A 421 18.45 -22.99 -4.64
CA ALA A 421 18.61 -23.98 -3.56
C ALA A 421 17.66 -23.71 -2.37
N THR A 422 17.39 -22.44 -2.08
CA THR A 422 16.41 -22.03 -1.07
C THR A 422 15.00 -22.36 -1.52
N ILE A 423 14.63 -21.99 -2.76
CA ILE A 423 13.30 -22.21 -3.35
C ILE A 423 12.99 -23.73 -3.42
N ASP A 424 13.95 -24.55 -3.88
CA ASP A 424 13.79 -26.01 -3.94
C ASP A 424 13.56 -26.65 -2.56
N GLY A 425 14.06 -26.02 -1.49
CA GLY A 425 13.82 -26.45 -0.12
C GLY A 425 12.41 -26.12 0.40
N ILE A 426 11.75 -25.14 -0.21
CA ILE A 426 10.45 -24.59 0.16
C ILE A 426 9.33 -25.22 -0.66
N VAL A 427 9.45 -25.14 -2.00
CA VAL A 427 8.45 -25.62 -2.96
C VAL A 427 8.78 -27.07 -3.30
N LYS A 428 7.99 -28.01 -2.77
CA LYS A 428 8.18 -29.46 -2.97
C LYS A 428 7.15 -30.05 -3.92
#